data_e9e695bb85ceeefad66af2595f199f5e
#
_entry.id   e9e695bb85ceeefad66af2595f199f5e
#
_cell.length_a   1.000
_cell.length_b   1.000
_cell.length_c   1.000
_cell.angle_alpha   90.00
_cell.angle_beta   90.00
_cell.angle_gamma   90.00
#
_symmetry.space_group_name_H-M   'P 1'
#
loop_
_entity.id
_entity.type
_entity.pdbx_description
1 polymer ?
#
loop_
_entity_poly.entity_id
_entity_poly.type
_entity_poly.pdbx_seq_one_letter_code
_entity_poly.pdbx_strand_id
1 'polypeptide(L)'
;MRNKGATMLENRPFTESHVDTWVNTSLDYIQKTFGEDSAHLDTFLGQIRYGVGYQESHEAKRLRERIEVLDTLLELIDQELSFSSTATTVPIEDFWSRLHPSVVQVAKARFNASHYADAVEAAFKELNSKVKAYMKRATDKEFDGADLMQRAFSPNAPVILLADLSTEDGKSIQQGYMQIFAGSMTGIRNPKAHSNIVIDAPRAIHFLHLASLLHFVFDERL
;
A
#
# COMPACT_ATOMS: atom_id res chain seq x y z
N MET A 1 -2.60 -14.05 25.06
CA MET A 1 -2.18 -13.70 26.44
C MET A 1 -3.36 -13.65 27.40
N ARG A 2 -4.44 -12.90 27.10
CA ARG A 2 -5.64 -12.74 27.95
C ARG A 2 -6.16 -14.09 28.48
N ASN A 3 -6.40 -15.07 27.62
CA ASN A 3 -6.93 -16.39 28.02
C ASN A 3 -5.98 -17.17 28.97
N LYS A 4 -4.65 -17.03 28.81
CA LYS A 4 -3.68 -17.62 29.74
C LYS A 4 -3.77 -17.00 31.13
N GLY A 5 -3.92 -15.67 31.22
CA GLY A 5 -4.11 -14.97 32.49
C GLY A 5 -5.40 -15.36 33.19
N ALA A 6 -6.53 -15.46 32.45
CA ALA A 6 -7.81 -15.91 33.00
C ALA A 6 -7.73 -17.36 33.56
N THR A 7 -7.12 -18.27 32.80
CA THR A 7 -6.90 -19.66 33.25
C THR A 7 -6.02 -19.74 34.51
N MET A 8 -5.04 -18.83 34.66
CA MET A 8 -4.23 -18.75 35.88
C MET A 8 -5.06 -18.29 37.08
N LEU A 9 -6.03 -17.38 36.92
CA LEU A 9 -6.93 -16.99 38.00
C LEU A 9 -7.85 -18.12 38.48
N GLU A 10 -8.27 -18.98 37.55
CA GLU A 10 -9.14 -20.13 37.84
C GLU A 10 -8.38 -21.26 38.52
N ASN A 11 -7.12 -21.49 38.14
CA ASN A 11 -6.31 -22.64 38.58
C ASN A 11 -5.34 -22.19 39.71
N ARG A 12 -5.82 -22.13 40.95
CA ARG A 12 -5.01 -21.85 42.14
C ARG A 12 -4.42 -23.15 42.74
N PRO A 13 -3.23 -23.11 43.36
CA PRO A 13 -2.36 -21.95 43.63
C PRO A 13 -1.42 -21.65 42.42
N PHE A 14 -1.23 -20.34 42.14
CA PHE A 14 -0.19 -19.89 41.20
C PHE A 14 0.92 -19.15 41.98
N THR A 15 2.15 -19.20 41.49
CA THR A 15 3.30 -18.55 42.08
C THR A 15 3.53 -17.16 41.48
N GLU A 16 4.20 -16.27 42.22
CA GLU A 16 4.64 -14.96 41.74
C GLU A 16 5.44 -15.05 40.45
N SER A 17 6.31 -16.07 40.35
CA SER A 17 7.10 -16.36 39.13
C SER A 17 6.22 -16.64 37.91
N HIS A 18 5.07 -17.31 38.06
CA HIS A 18 4.14 -17.54 36.96
C HIS A 18 3.49 -16.25 36.47
N VAL A 19 3.10 -15.37 37.41
CA VAL A 19 2.54 -14.05 37.10
C VAL A 19 3.56 -13.19 36.38
N ASP A 20 4.78 -13.12 36.88
CA ASP A 20 5.85 -12.33 36.28
C ASP A 20 6.22 -12.83 34.87
N THR A 21 6.28 -14.15 34.67
CA THR A 21 6.50 -14.72 33.34
C THR A 21 5.40 -14.34 32.37
N TRP A 22 4.14 -14.41 32.80
CA TRP A 22 3.00 -14.03 31.96
C TRP A 22 3.01 -12.53 31.65
N VAL A 23 3.33 -11.69 32.64
CA VAL A 23 3.46 -10.23 32.47
C VAL A 23 4.53 -9.88 31.47
N ASN A 24 5.75 -10.42 31.64
CA ASN A 24 6.88 -10.11 30.75
C ASN A 24 6.60 -10.57 29.32
N THR A 25 5.93 -11.72 29.15
CA THR A 25 5.54 -12.19 27.83
C THR A 25 4.47 -11.29 27.22
N SER A 26 3.52 -10.77 28.02
CA SER A 26 2.50 -9.84 27.54
C SER A 26 3.11 -8.49 27.12
N LEU A 27 4.07 -7.98 27.88
CA LEU A 27 4.83 -6.77 27.55
C LEU A 27 5.57 -6.92 26.22
N ASP A 28 6.29 -8.02 26.02
CA ASP A 28 7.00 -8.29 24.75
C ASP A 28 6.06 -8.29 23.53
N TYR A 29 4.85 -8.87 23.68
CA TYR A 29 3.84 -8.84 22.62
C TYR A 29 3.30 -7.44 22.35
N ILE A 30 2.98 -6.67 23.40
CA ILE A 30 2.48 -5.29 23.26
C ILE A 30 3.54 -4.42 22.58
N GLN A 31 4.80 -4.53 23.04
CA GLN A 31 5.93 -3.79 22.49
C GLN A 31 6.19 -4.11 21.01
N LYS A 32 6.13 -5.39 20.62
CA LYS A 32 6.30 -5.81 19.24
C LYS A 32 5.14 -5.39 18.33
N THR A 33 3.94 -5.28 18.88
CA THR A 33 2.74 -4.95 18.10
C THR A 33 2.55 -3.44 17.92
N PHE A 34 2.77 -2.66 18.98
CA PHE A 34 2.45 -1.23 19.04
C PHE A 34 3.69 -0.32 19.14
N GLY A 35 4.89 -0.87 19.31
CA GLY A 35 6.13 -0.12 19.49
C GLY A 35 6.48 0.17 20.95
N GLU A 36 7.77 0.53 21.16
CA GLU A 36 8.33 0.76 22.51
C GLU A 36 7.76 2.00 23.22
N ASP A 37 7.35 3.01 22.46
CA ASP A 37 6.83 4.29 22.98
C ASP A 37 5.30 4.38 22.87
N SER A 38 4.59 3.25 22.79
CA SER A 38 3.14 3.27 22.61
C SER A 38 2.39 3.58 23.92
N ALA A 39 1.31 4.36 23.82
CA ALA A 39 0.39 4.61 24.91
C ALA A 39 -0.21 3.31 25.50
N HIS A 40 -0.31 2.26 24.70
CA HIS A 40 -0.77 0.94 25.12
C HIS A 40 0.23 0.27 26.07
N LEU A 41 1.53 0.42 25.81
CA LEU A 41 2.59 -0.05 26.69
C LEU A 41 2.56 0.69 28.02
N ASP A 42 2.44 2.03 27.98
CA ASP A 42 2.34 2.87 29.16
C ASP A 42 1.11 2.54 30.01
N THR A 43 -0.04 2.28 29.38
CA THR A 43 -1.27 1.88 30.06
C THR A 43 -1.08 0.54 30.78
N PHE A 44 -0.50 -0.46 30.11
CA PHE A 44 -0.24 -1.76 30.73
C PHE A 44 0.78 -1.69 31.86
N LEU A 45 1.81 -0.86 31.73
CA LEU A 45 2.81 -0.61 32.76
C LEU A 45 2.26 0.26 33.91
N GLY A 46 1.40 1.24 33.61
CA GLY A 46 0.81 2.16 34.60
C GLY A 46 -0.02 1.46 35.65
N GLN A 47 -0.69 0.37 35.29
CA GLN A 47 -1.45 -0.49 36.22
C GLN A 47 -0.56 -1.17 37.28
N ILE A 48 0.77 -1.13 37.12
CA ILE A 48 1.74 -1.70 38.07
C ILE A 48 1.92 -0.79 39.31
N ARG A 49 1.59 0.52 39.26
CA ARG A 49 2.03 1.54 40.22
C ARG A 49 1.06 1.84 41.35
N TYR A 50 -0.21 1.46 41.29
CA TYR A 50 -1.19 1.85 42.33
C TYR A 50 -2.11 0.71 42.76
N GLY A 51 -2.01 0.27 44.00
CA GLY A 51 -2.98 -0.63 44.61
C GLY A 51 -2.64 -1.03 46.03
N VAL A 52 -3.20 -0.32 47.02
CA VAL A 52 -3.27 -0.75 48.41
C VAL A 52 -4.74 -0.98 48.77
N GLY A 53 -5.11 -2.20 49.09
CA GLY A 53 -6.47 -2.55 49.55
C GLY A 53 -6.68 -4.06 49.74
N TYR A 54 -7.14 -4.41 50.92
CA TYR A 54 -7.19 -5.71 51.57
C TYR A 54 -8.17 -6.75 50.97
N GLN A 55 -7.81 -8.04 51.01
CA GLN A 55 -8.56 -9.32 50.96
C GLN A 55 -8.49 -10.19 49.71
N GLU A 56 -7.85 -9.79 48.64
CA GLU A 56 -7.46 -10.72 47.57
C GLU A 56 -5.93 -10.87 47.58
N SER A 57 -5.36 -12.06 47.22
CA SER A 57 -3.91 -12.14 47.10
C SER A 57 -3.44 -11.07 46.14
N HIS A 58 -2.36 -10.37 46.48
CA HIS A 58 -1.84 -9.24 45.70
C HIS A 58 -1.63 -9.61 44.21
N GLU A 59 -1.23 -10.87 43.97
CA GLU A 59 -0.98 -11.43 42.68
C GLU A 59 -2.28 -11.63 41.86
N ALA A 60 -3.36 -12.08 42.52
CA ALA A 60 -4.64 -12.29 41.84
C ALA A 60 -5.27 -10.97 41.39
N LYS A 61 -5.15 -9.91 42.22
CA LYS A 61 -5.62 -8.57 41.89
C LYS A 61 -4.82 -7.98 40.73
N ARG A 62 -3.48 -8.05 40.78
CA ARG A 62 -2.58 -7.60 39.69
C ARG A 62 -2.85 -8.33 38.39
N LEU A 63 -3.12 -9.61 38.44
CA LEU A 63 -3.44 -10.39 37.24
C LEU A 63 -4.79 -10.01 36.64
N ARG A 64 -5.81 -9.76 37.48
CA ARG A 64 -7.13 -9.32 37.02
C ARG A 64 -7.09 -7.94 36.36
N GLU A 65 -6.45 -6.97 36.99
CA GLU A 65 -6.29 -5.61 36.46
C GLU A 65 -5.62 -5.64 35.07
N ARG A 66 -4.61 -6.50 34.88
CA ARG A 66 -3.94 -6.65 33.58
C ARG A 66 -4.77 -7.38 32.53
N ILE A 67 -5.63 -8.31 32.95
CA ILE A 67 -6.59 -8.96 32.04
C ILE A 67 -7.58 -7.90 31.54
N GLU A 68 -8.09 -7.01 32.41
CA GLU A 68 -8.98 -5.92 32.01
C GLU A 68 -8.32 -4.97 31.00
N VAL A 69 -7.03 -4.64 31.16
CA VAL A 69 -6.29 -3.86 30.16
C VAL A 69 -6.21 -4.59 28.83
N LEU A 70 -5.93 -5.89 28.82
CA LEU A 70 -5.88 -6.68 27.58
C LEU A 70 -7.26 -6.79 26.91
N ASP A 71 -8.34 -6.86 27.69
CA ASP A 71 -9.70 -6.83 27.16
C ASP A 71 -9.98 -5.48 26.47
N THR A 72 -9.62 -4.37 27.14
CA THR A 72 -9.74 -3.01 26.56
C THR A 72 -8.93 -2.87 25.27
N LEU A 73 -7.70 -3.40 25.24
CA LEU A 73 -6.86 -3.37 24.02
C LEU A 73 -7.46 -4.19 22.89
N LEU A 74 -8.06 -5.34 23.17
CA LEU A 74 -8.76 -6.15 22.17
C LEU A 74 -9.98 -5.41 21.60
N GLU A 75 -10.76 -4.74 22.45
CA GLU A 75 -11.90 -3.91 22.00
C GLU A 75 -11.44 -2.74 21.13
N LEU A 76 -10.32 -2.07 21.46
CA LEU A 76 -9.74 -1.01 20.64
C LEU A 76 -9.26 -1.54 19.27
N ILE A 77 -8.58 -2.70 19.25
CA ILE A 77 -8.17 -3.35 18.00
C ILE A 77 -9.37 -3.71 17.14
N ASP A 78 -10.42 -4.28 17.72
CA ASP A 78 -11.64 -4.61 17.01
C ASP A 78 -12.36 -3.36 16.48
N GLN A 79 -12.34 -2.25 17.24
CA GLN A 79 -12.83 -0.95 16.77
C GLN A 79 -11.97 -0.42 15.62
N GLU A 80 -10.65 -0.42 15.73
CA GLU A 80 -9.74 0.03 14.66
C GLU A 80 -9.89 -0.83 13.41
N LEU A 81 -10.03 -2.15 13.55
CA LEU A 81 -10.30 -3.06 12.43
C LEU A 81 -11.69 -2.80 11.82
N SER A 82 -12.69 -2.48 12.63
CA SER A 82 -14.03 -2.11 12.13
C SER A 82 -14.01 -0.73 11.47
N PHE A 83 -13.26 0.26 12.00
CA PHE A 83 -13.02 1.55 11.35
C PHE A 83 -12.17 1.41 10.09
N SER A 84 -11.16 0.53 10.07
CA SER A 84 -10.39 0.21 8.86
C SER A 84 -11.23 -0.54 7.83
N SER A 85 -12.22 -1.31 8.24
CA SER A 85 -13.18 -1.96 7.34
C SER A 85 -14.25 -0.99 6.82
N THR A 86 -14.50 0.13 7.54
CA THR A 86 -15.34 1.25 7.08
C THR A 86 -14.54 2.36 6.40
N ALA A 87 -13.23 2.47 6.64
CA ALA A 87 -12.32 3.21 5.77
C ALA A 87 -12.28 2.45 4.46
N THR A 88 -13.15 2.85 3.55
CA THR A 88 -13.36 2.42 2.18
C THR A 88 -12.22 1.55 1.64
N THR A 89 -12.21 0.27 1.99
CA THR A 89 -11.62 -0.72 1.10
C THR A 89 -12.51 -0.68 -0.14
N VAL A 90 -12.13 0.15 -1.09
CA VAL A 90 -12.68 0.03 -2.44
C VAL A 90 -12.53 -1.45 -2.78
N PRO A 91 -13.63 -2.20 -2.94
CA PRO A 91 -13.52 -3.61 -3.25
C PRO A 91 -12.55 -3.76 -4.42
N ILE A 92 -11.67 -4.76 -4.39
CA ILE A 92 -10.69 -4.99 -5.48
C ILE A 92 -11.41 -5.06 -6.83
N GLU A 93 -12.67 -5.45 -6.85
CA GLU A 93 -13.53 -5.41 -8.03
C GLU A 93 -13.85 -3.97 -8.49
N ASP A 94 -13.96 -3.00 -7.59
CA ASP A 94 -14.31 -1.61 -7.95
C ASP A 94 -13.09 -0.80 -8.45
N PHE A 95 -11.85 -1.16 -8.11
CA PHE A 95 -10.71 -0.42 -8.63
C PHE A 95 -10.54 -0.60 -10.16
N TRP A 96 -10.92 -1.77 -10.72
CA TRP A 96 -10.86 -2.02 -12.16
C TRP A 96 -11.81 -1.12 -12.95
N SER A 97 -12.95 -0.76 -12.39
CA SER A 97 -13.93 0.13 -13.03
C SER A 97 -13.40 1.56 -13.23
N ARG A 98 -12.37 1.94 -12.49
CA ARG A 98 -11.74 3.27 -12.53
C ARG A 98 -10.52 3.32 -13.46
N LEU A 99 -10.07 2.19 -13.97
CA LEU A 99 -8.92 2.12 -14.85
C LEU A 99 -9.33 2.23 -16.32
N HIS A 100 -8.40 2.74 -17.12
CA HIS A 100 -8.56 2.80 -18.56
C HIS A 100 -8.80 1.39 -19.15
N PRO A 101 -9.77 1.21 -20.09
CA PRO A 101 -10.12 -0.12 -20.63
C PRO A 101 -8.95 -0.92 -21.16
N SER A 102 -7.98 -0.26 -21.83
CA SER A 102 -6.78 -0.93 -22.33
C SER A 102 -5.91 -1.53 -21.20
N VAL A 103 -5.83 -0.85 -20.05
CA VAL A 103 -5.11 -1.39 -18.88
C VAL A 103 -5.84 -2.61 -18.33
N VAL A 104 -7.16 -2.50 -18.15
CA VAL A 104 -8.00 -3.62 -17.68
C VAL A 104 -7.83 -4.85 -18.57
N GLN A 105 -7.89 -4.66 -19.88
CA GLN A 105 -7.78 -5.73 -20.87
C GLN A 105 -6.49 -6.53 -20.72
N VAL A 106 -5.35 -5.87 -20.53
CA VAL A 106 -4.05 -6.57 -20.54
C VAL A 106 -3.58 -6.96 -19.12
N ALA A 107 -4.06 -6.30 -18.06
CA ALA A 107 -3.52 -6.48 -16.72
C ALA A 107 -4.40 -7.32 -15.79
N LYS A 108 -5.74 -7.28 -15.91
CA LYS A 108 -6.67 -7.85 -14.94
C LYS A 108 -6.45 -9.34 -14.67
N ALA A 109 -6.34 -10.16 -15.74
CA ALA A 109 -6.15 -11.60 -15.59
C ALA A 109 -4.83 -11.94 -14.88
N ARG A 110 -3.73 -11.21 -15.21
CA ARG A 110 -2.41 -11.39 -14.59
C ARG A 110 -2.43 -11.00 -13.13
N PHE A 111 -3.05 -9.88 -12.81
CA PHE A 111 -3.17 -9.38 -11.42
C PHE A 111 -3.96 -10.36 -10.56
N ASN A 112 -5.11 -10.84 -11.05
CA ASN A 112 -5.95 -11.81 -10.32
C ASN A 112 -5.25 -13.16 -10.11
N ALA A 113 -4.30 -13.52 -10.98
CA ALA A 113 -3.43 -14.69 -10.81
C ALA A 113 -2.20 -14.40 -9.91
N SER A 114 -2.17 -13.26 -9.21
CA SER A 114 -1.04 -12.80 -8.38
C SER A 114 0.27 -12.54 -9.13
N HIS A 115 0.24 -12.44 -10.45
CA HIS A 115 1.36 -12.05 -11.29
C HIS A 115 1.45 -10.52 -11.41
N TYR A 116 1.66 -9.85 -10.28
CA TYR A 116 1.56 -8.39 -10.17
C TYR A 116 2.56 -7.65 -11.05
N ALA A 117 3.81 -8.10 -11.08
CA ALA A 117 4.83 -7.50 -11.92
C ALA A 117 4.52 -7.65 -13.42
N ASP A 118 3.95 -8.80 -13.84
CA ASP A 118 3.52 -9.04 -15.22
C ASP A 118 2.32 -8.19 -15.62
N ALA A 119 1.41 -7.95 -14.70
CA ALA A 119 0.27 -7.07 -14.91
C ALA A 119 0.71 -5.62 -15.17
N VAL A 120 1.64 -5.11 -14.35
CA VAL A 120 2.21 -3.77 -14.51
C VAL A 120 2.99 -3.64 -15.81
N GLU A 121 3.87 -4.61 -16.12
CA GLU A 121 4.62 -4.61 -17.36
C GLU A 121 3.70 -4.63 -18.59
N ALA A 122 2.66 -5.44 -18.59
CA ALA A 122 1.70 -5.52 -19.70
C ALA A 122 0.99 -4.17 -19.92
N ALA A 123 0.60 -3.45 -18.85
CA ALA A 123 -0.05 -2.15 -18.97
C ALA A 123 0.88 -1.10 -19.63
N PHE A 124 2.14 -1.03 -19.22
CA PHE A 124 3.09 -0.09 -19.82
C PHE A 124 3.57 -0.52 -21.22
N LYS A 125 3.62 -1.82 -21.52
CA LYS A 125 3.85 -2.32 -22.88
C LYS A 125 2.72 -1.90 -23.83
N GLU A 126 1.47 -2.00 -23.39
CA GLU A 126 0.32 -1.57 -24.19
C GLU A 126 0.38 -0.07 -24.49
N LEU A 127 0.68 0.76 -23.49
CA LEU A 127 0.88 2.20 -23.67
C LEU A 127 1.99 2.49 -24.71
N ASN A 128 3.14 1.86 -24.53
CA ASN A 128 4.26 1.99 -25.47
C ASN A 128 3.87 1.60 -26.89
N SER A 129 3.12 0.51 -27.06
CA SER A 129 2.66 0.03 -28.36
C SER A 129 1.72 1.00 -29.05
N LYS A 130 0.80 1.64 -28.30
CA LYS A 130 -0.11 2.67 -28.83
C LYS A 130 0.64 3.91 -29.30
N VAL A 131 1.57 4.43 -28.47
CA VAL A 131 2.39 5.58 -28.83
C VAL A 131 3.27 5.26 -30.02
N LYS A 132 3.90 4.07 -30.06
CA LYS A 132 4.71 3.60 -31.18
C LYS A 132 3.91 3.53 -32.49
N ALA A 133 2.72 2.98 -32.44
CA ALA A 133 1.84 2.90 -33.63
C ALA A 133 1.42 4.28 -34.15
N TYR A 134 1.19 5.23 -33.25
CA TYR A 134 0.90 6.62 -33.62
C TYR A 134 2.11 7.28 -34.29
N MET A 135 3.29 7.20 -33.65
CA MET A 135 4.53 7.77 -34.16
C MET A 135 4.90 7.21 -35.54
N LYS A 136 4.77 5.89 -35.71
CA LYS A 136 5.05 5.25 -37.02
C LYS A 136 4.13 5.77 -38.11
N ARG A 137 2.83 5.94 -37.83
CA ARG A 137 1.87 6.50 -38.81
C ARG A 137 2.18 7.96 -39.15
N ALA A 138 2.60 8.75 -38.14
CA ALA A 138 2.85 10.19 -38.34
C ALA A 138 4.21 10.50 -38.98
N THR A 139 5.24 9.69 -38.74
CA THR A 139 6.63 10.01 -39.13
C THR A 139 7.33 8.97 -39.96
N ASP A 140 6.74 7.79 -40.15
CA ASP A 140 7.34 6.57 -40.75
C ASP A 140 8.62 6.10 -40.04
N LYS A 141 8.85 6.53 -38.81
CA LYS A 141 10.01 6.19 -37.97
C LYS A 141 9.60 5.29 -36.83
N GLU A 142 10.50 4.38 -36.43
CA GLU A 142 10.30 3.52 -35.27
C GLU A 142 11.26 3.88 -34.15
N PHE A 143 10.69 4.10 -32.96
CA PHE A 143 11.39 4.30 -31.71
C PHE A 143 10.76 3.38 -30.67
N ASP A 144 11.38 3.19 -29.50
CA ASP A 144 10.84 2.39 -28.41
C ASP A 144 11.20 2.99 -27.04
N GLY A 145 10.38 2.66 -26.01
CA GLY A 145 10.64 3.01 -24.63
C GLY A 145 10.76 4.51 -24.38
N ALA A 146 11.75 4.90 -23.58
CA ALA A 146 11.93 6.29 -23.18
C ALA A 146 12.26 7.22 -24.36
N ASP A 147 13.08 6.76 -25.34
CA ASP A 147 13.40 7.56 -26.54
C ASP A 147 12.15 7.82 -27.38
N LEU A 148 11.28 6.82 -27.52
CA LEU A 148 9.98 7.00 -28.16
C LEU A 148 9.18 8.13 -27.48
N MET A 149 9.04 8.07 -26.14
CA MET A 149 8.25 9.04 -25.39
C MET A 149 8.83 10.46 -25.47
N GLN A 150 10.14 10.60 -25.34
CA GLN A 150 10.81 11.90 -25.48
C GLN A 150 10.59 12.54 -26.85
N ARG A 151 10.60 11.75 -27.92
CA ARG A 151 10.37 12.27 -29.28
C ARG A 151 8.90 12.55 -29.56
N ALA A 152 8.03 11.65 -29.13
CA ALA A 152 6.59 11.78 -29.34
C ALA A 152 6.02 13.03 -28.71
N PHE A 153 6.43 13.33 -27.47
CA PHE A 153 5.91 14.42 -26.66
C PHE A 153 6.89 15.58 -26.48
N SER A 154 7.92 15.70 -27.31
CA SER A 154 8.91 16.80 -27.21
C SER A 154 8.24 18.18 -27.23
N PRO A 155 8.49 19.08 -26.27
CA PRO A 155 7.88 20.41 -26.26
C PRO A 155 8.35 21.29 -27.42
N ASN A 156 9.53 21.02 -28.00
CA ASN A 156 10.07 21.81 -29.11
C ASN A 156 9.54 21.41 -30.48
N ALA A 157 9.23 20.13 -30.67
CA ALA A 157 8.71 19.59 -31.92
C ALA A 157 7.86 18.35 -31.62
N PRO A 158 6.68 18.50 -30.98
CA PRO A 158 5.84 17.38 -30.63
C PRO A 158 5.21 16.74 -31.88
N VAL A 159 5.22 15.42 -31.90
CA VAL A 159 4.39 14.66 -32.84
C VAL A 159 3.01 14.40 -32.21
N ILE A 160 2.97 14.33 -30.89
CA ILE A 160 1.75 14.18 -30.08
C ILE A 160 1.62 15.41 -29.18
N LEU A 161 0.59 16.19 -29.44
CA LEU A 161 0.31 17.44 -28.72
C LEU A 161 -0.69 17.15 -27.60
N LEU A 162 -0.32 17.50 -26.36
CA LEU A 162 -1.14 17.30 -25.17
C LEU A 162 -1.77 18.59 -24.65
N ALA A 163 -1.21 19.76 -25.01
CA ALA A 163 -1.69 21.04 -24.58
C ALA A 163 -1.34 22.13 -25.61
N ASP A 164 -1.99 23.30 -25.51
CA ASP A 164 -1.70 24.46 -26.35
C ASP A 164 -0.33 25.08 -26.01
N LEU A 165 0.65 24.90 -26.90
CA LEU A 165 2.02 25.37 -26.72
C LEU A 165 2.17 26.88 -26.94
N SER A 166 1.12 27.59 -27.30
CA SER A 166 1.15 29.07 -27.34
C SER A 166 1.20 29.71 -25.95
N THR A 167 0.82 28.94 -24.91
CA THR A 167 0.80 29.36 -23.50
C THR A 167 1.96 28.74 -22.70
N GLU A 168 2.43 29.46 -21.67
CA GLU A 168 3.47 28.92 -20.78
C GLU A 168 2.99 27.70 -19.99
N ASP A 169 1.72 27.69 -19.56
CA ASP A 169 1.11 26.54 -18.90
C ASP A 169 1.06 25.32 -19.81
N GLY A 170 0.66 25.50 -21.07
CA GLY A 170 0.64 24.42 -22.05
C GLY A 170 2.02 23.85 -22.34
N LYS A 171 3.06 24.67 -22.43
CA LYS A 171 4.45 24.22 -22.55
C LYS A 171 4.88 23.41 -21.31
N SER A 172 4.52 23.87 -20.11
CA SER A 172 4.81 23.19 -18.85
C SER A 172 4.10 21.83 -18.77
N ILE A 173 2.84 21.75 -19.18
CA ILE A 173 2.05 20.51 -19.26
C ILE A 173 2.71 19.52 -20.22
N GLN A 174 3.02 19.96 -21.44
CA GLN A 174 3.67 19.14 -22.47
C GLN A 174 5.01 18.57 -21.98
N GLN A 175 5.86 19.43 -21.40
CA GLN A 175 7.15 19.05 -20.83
C GLN A 175 7.00 18.09 -19.67
N GLY A 176 6.09 18.36 -18.74
CA GLY A 176 5.83 17.53 -17.55
C GLY A 176 5.37 16.13 -17.94
N TYR A 177 4.36 16.01 -18.81
CA TYR A 177 3.90 14.70 -19.27
C TYR A 177 4.94 13.95 -20.09
N MET A 178 5.72 14.61 -20.94
CA MET A 178 6.85 13.97 -21.62
C MET A 178 7.78 13.27 -20.62
N GLN A 179 8.12 13.95 -19.52
CA GLN A 179 8.99 13.39 -18.48
C GLN A 179 8.34 12.20 -17.76
N ILE A 180 7.03 12.28 -17.45
CA ILE A 180 6.30 11.20 -16.79
C ILE A 180 6.21 9.98 -17.72
N PHE A 181 5.87 10.14 -18.98
CA PHE A 181 5.85 9.07 -19.98
C PHE A 181 7.22 8.41 -20.11
N ALA A 182 8.28 9.19 -20.30
CA ALA A 182 9.64 8.67 -20.46
C ALA A 182 10.15 7.99 -19.16
N GLY A 183 9.92 8.62 -18.01
CA GLY A 183 10.27 8.07 -16.70
C GLY A 183 9.57 6.76 -16.40
N SER A 184 8.30 6.62 -16.79
CA SER A 184 7.53 5.38 -16.64
C SER A 184 8.16 4.22 -17.43
N MET A 185 8.63 4.49 -18.64
CA MET A 185 9.32 3.47 -19.44
C MET A 185 10.65 3.06 -18.81
N THR A 186 11.43 4.04 -18.32
CA THR A 186 12.75 3.79 -17.72
C THR A 186 12.63 3.14 -16.35
N GLY A 187 11.78 3.68 -15.47
CA GLY A 187 11.76 3.32 -14.05
C GLY A 187 10.81 2.18 -13.70
N ILE A 188 9.79 1.90 -14.53
CA ILE A 188 8.76 0.91 -14.21
C ILE A 188 8.79 -0.26 -15.20
N ARG A 189 8.77 0.01 -16.51
CA ARG A 189 8.75 -1.05 -17.53
C ARG A 189 10.10 -1.76 -17.67
N ASN A 190 11.19 -1.01 -17.80
CA ASN A 190 12.51 -1.58 -18.11
C ASN A 190 13.17 -2.41 -17.00
N PRO A 191 13.07 -2.07 -15.70
CA PRO A 191 13.78 -2.81 -14.66
C PRO A 191 13.43 -4.29 -14.61
N LYS A 192 12.20 -4.67 -14.99
CA LYS A 192 11.79 -6.08 -15.04
C LYS A 192 12.48 -6.87 -16.15
N ALA A 193 12.85 -6.23 -17.25
CA ALA A 193 13.55 -6.90 -18.34
C ALA A 193 14.96 -7.39 -17.95
N HIS A 194 15.53 -6.86 -16.85
CA HIS A 194 16.91 -7.10 -16.42
C HIS A 194 17.05 -7.63 -14.98
N SER A 195 15.98 -7.71 -14.20
CA SER A 195 15.99 -8.22 -12.82
C SER A 195 14.64 -8.76 -12.37
N ASN A 196 14.64 -9.78 -11.50
CA ASN A 196 13.43 -10.31 -10.88
C ASN A 196 12.91 -9.34 -9.82
N ILE A 197 12.21 -8.27 -10.24
CA ILE A 197 11.58 -7.33 -9.30
C ILE A 197 10.30 -7.97 -8.77
N VAL A 198 10.24 -8.14 -7.46
CA VAL A 198 9.04 -8.52 -6.75
C VAL A 198 8.22 -7.26 -6.49
N ILE A 199 6.99 -7.23 -7.00
CA ILE A 199 6.02 -6.15 -6.76
C ILE A 199 4.86 -6.79 -5.99
N ASP A 200 4.46 -6.19 -4.86
CA ASP A 200 3.27 -6.56 -4.11
C ASP A 200 1.99 -5.98 -4.74
N ALA A 201 0.83 -6.47 -4.29
CA ALA A 201 -0.46 -6.02 -4.81
C ALA A 201 -0.70 -4.51 -4.64
N PRO A 202 -0.44 -3.87 -3.47
CA PRO A 202 -0.62 -2.44 -3.29
C PRO A 202 0.22 -1.62 -4.27
N ARG A 203 1.50 -1.95 -4.43
CA ARG A 203 2.40 -1.25 -5.35
C ARG A 203 1.99 -1.42 -6.81
N ALA A 204 1.53 -2.63 -7.18
CA ALA A 204 1.00 -2.88 -8.51
C ALA A 204 -0.24 -2.03 -8.82
N ILE A 205 -1.16 -1.87 -7.86
CA ILE A 205 -2.34 -1.01 -7.99
C ILE A 205 -1.92 0.43 -8.31
N HIS A 206 -0.94 1.00 -7.60
CA HIS A 206 -0.44 2.35 -7.86
C HIS A 206 0.15 2.47 -9.27
N PHE A 207 0.93 1.51 -9.73
CA PHE A 207 1.47 1.52 -11.08
C PHE A 207 0.39 1.36 -12.16
N LEU A 208 -0.64 0.55 -11.93
CA LEU A 208 -1.77 0.40 -12.85
C LEU A 208 -2.60 1.69 -12.96
N HIS A 209 -2.76 2.44 -11.86
CA HIS A 209 -3.40 3.76 -11.89
C HIS A 209 -2.55 4.76 -12.70
N LEU A 210 -1.23 4.76 -12.52
CA LEU A 210 -0.35 5.60 -13.34
C LEU A 210 -0.44 5.25 -14.82
N ALA A 211 -0.37 3.97 -15.18
CA ALA A 211 -0.54 3.52 -16.54
C ALA A 211 -1.90 3.96 -17.11
N SER A 212 -2.97 3.82 -16.32
CA SER A 212 -4.32 4.25 -16.67
C SER A 212 -4.39 5.76 -16.95
N LEU A 213 -3.85 6.57 -16.05
CA LEU A 213 -3.76 8.03 -16.24
C LEU A 213 -3.08 8.38 -17.56
N LEU A 214 -1.94 7.75 -17.85
CA LEU A 214 -1.18 8.02 -19.07
C LEU A 214 -1.92 7.57 -20.34
N HIS A 215 -2.74 6.52 -20.25
CA HIS A 215 -3.62 6.14 -21.35
C HIS A 215 -4.71 7.19 -21.62
N PHE A 216 -5.36 7.71 -20.58
CA PHE A 216 -6.35 8.79 -20.71
C PHE A 216 -5.71 10.05 -21.32
N VAL A 217 -4.57 10.49 -20.78
CA VAL A 217 -3.83 11.65 -21.32
C VAL A 217 -3.48 11.45 -22.79
N PHE A 218 -3.08 10.23 -23.17
CA PHE A 218 -2.80 9.95 -24.59
C PHE A 218 -4.06 9.99 -25.46
N ASP A 219 -5.20 9.53 -24.96
CA ASP A 219 -6.46 9.53 -25.70
C ASP A 219 -7.07 10.95 -25.82
N GLU A 220 -6.81 11.84 -24.84
CA GLU A 220 -7.24 13.25 -24.81
C GLU A 220 -6.31 14.21 -25.62
N ARG A 221 -5.29 13.69 -26.31
CA ARG A 221 -4.38 14.50 -27.14
C ARG A 221 -5.12 15.36 -28.17
N LEU A 222 -4.57 16.52 -28.48
CA LEU A 222 -5.11 17.51 -29.41
C LEU A 222 -4.90 17.09 -30.88
#